data_94d98c59f2712ff2bbf74a7c5fad0a1b
#
_entry.id   94d98c59f2712ff2bbf74a7c5fad0a1b
#
_cell.length_a   1.000
_cell.length_b   1.000
_cell.length_c   1.000
_cell.angle_alpha   90.00
_cell.angle_beta   90.00
_cell.angle_gamma   90.00
#
_symmetry.space_group_name_H-M   'P 1'
#
loop_
_entity.id
_entity.type
_entity.pdbx_description
1 polymer ?
#
loop_
_entity_poly.entity_id
_entity_poly.type
_entity_poly.pdbx_seq_one_letter_code
_entity_poly.pdbx_strand_id
1 'polypeptide(L)'
;MSHLDELDEFEAELELQLKREYTAVFPLFRYCVLTQDATYLCNKLDLEVVPQASYPFFHAQMEDVWVWDKNRPTRIIPRAEVYTSGDVTIEELRGEDDVS
;
A
#
# COMPACT_ATOMS: atom_id res chain seq x y z
N MET A 1 30.10 10.42 17.58
CA MET A 1 29.11 9.72 16.78
C MET A 1 29.25 10.11 15.32
N SER A 2 29.20 9.18 14.41
CA SER A 2 29.36 9.50 13.01
C SER A 2 28.05 10.03 12.43
N HIS A 3 28.17 10.74 11.33
CA HIS A 3 27.02 11.26 10.62
C HIS A 3 26.10 10.12 10.13
N LEU A 4 26.68 8.99 9.79
CA LEU A 4 25.90 7.82 9.34
C LEU A 4 25.02 7.26 10.44
N ASP A 5 25.48 7.27 11.68
CA ASP A 5 24.68 6.77 12.78
C ASP A 5 23.44 7.62 13.02
N GLU A 6 23.57 8.94 12.82
CA GLU A 6 22.44 9.84 12.95
C GLU A 6 21.41 9.63 11.87
N LEU A 7 21.85 9.36 10.65
CA LEU A 7 20.95 9.05 9.54
C LEU A 7 20.22 7.72 9.77
N ASP A 8 20.92 6.74 10.28
CA ASP A 8 20.32 5.45 10.56
C ASP A 8 19.24 5.56 11.64
N GLU A 9 19.49 6.34 12.68
CA GLU A 9 18.49 6.56 13.72
C GLU A 9 17.26 7.29 13.18
N PHE A 10 17.48 8.27 12.33
CA PHE A 10 16.41 9.03 11.71
C PHE A 10 15.54 8.11 10.83
N GLU A 11 16.17 7.28 10.04
CA GLU A 11 15.46 6.34 9.17
C GLU A 11 14.66 5.33 9.98
N ALA A 12 15.25 4.82 11.06
CA ALA A 12 14.56 3.87 11.91
C ALA A 12 13.34 4.49 12.58
N GLU A 13 13.43 5.76 12.95
CA GLU A 13 12.31 6.46 13.54
C GLU A 13 11.18 6.67 12.55
N LEU A 14 11.51 7.03 11.32
CA LEU A 14 10.51 7.17 10.27
C LEU A 14 9.78 5.86 10.02
N GLU A 15 10.51 4.76 10.00
CA GLU A 15 9.90 3.46 9.80
C GLU A 15 8.99 3.07 10.97
N LEU A 16 9.41 3.38 12.17
CA LEU A 16 8.60 3.10 13.35
C LEU A 16 7.31 3.89 13.34
N GLN A 17 7.39 5.17 12.97
CA GLN A 17 6.21 6.00 12.83
C GLN A 17 5.27 5.47 11.77
N LEU A 18 5.81 5.01 10.66
CA LEU A 18 5.03 4.45 9.58
C LEU A 18 4.31 3.18 10.03
N LYS A 19 4.99 2.33 10.78
CA LYS A 19 4.38 1.11 11.32
C LYS A 19 3.26 1.42 12.30
N ARG A 20 3.44 2.43 13.12
CA ARG A 20 2.41 2.87 14.06
C ARG A 20 1.19 3.41 13.31
N GLU A 21 1.45 4.20 12.28
CA GLU A 21 0.38 4.72 11.45
C GLU A 21 -0.38 3.59 10.75
N TYR A 22 0.36 2.64 10.20
CA TYR A 22 -0.23 1.49 9.53
C TYR A 22 -1.15 0.72 10.49
N THR A 23 -0.67 0.47 11.70
CA THR A 23 -1.47 -0.23 12.70
C THR A 23 -2.74 0.53 13.05
N ALA A 24 -2.65 1.85 13.09
CA ALA A 24 -3.80 2.69 13.41
C ALA A 24 -4.82 2.74 12.28
N VAL A 25 -4.36 2.79 11.02
CA VAL A 25 -5.27 2.94 9.87
C VAL A 25 -5.78 1.61 9.33
N PHE A 26 -5.05 0.54 9.58
CA PHE A 26 -5.37 -0.79 9.04
C PHE A 26 -6.85 -1.18 9.23
N PRO A 27 -7.44 -1.01 10.41
CA PRO A 27 -8.84 -1.38 10.62
C PRO A 27 -9.84 -0.55 9.83
N LEU A 28 -9.40 0.58 9.27
CA LEU A 28 -10.28 1.48 8.53
C LEU A 28 -10.43 1.09 7.07
N PHE A 29 -9.61 0.17 6.60
CA PHE A 29 -9.56 -0.19 5.18
C PHE A 29 -10.05 -1.62 4.94
N ARG A 30 -10.54 -1.86 3.74
CA ARG A 30 -11.12 -3.14 3.37
C ARG A 30 -10.15 -4.06 2.65
N TYR A 31 -9.18 -3.49 1.96
CA TYR A 31 -8.25 -4.28 1.14
C TYR A 31 -6.83 -3.86 1.39
N CYS A 32 -5.96 -4.85 1.36
CA CYS A 32 -4.52 -4.63 1.31
C CYS A 32 -4.03 -5.13 -0.04
N VAL A 33 -3.37 -4.26 -0.78
CA VAL A 33 -2.85 -4.58 -2.10
C VAL A 33 -1.34 -4.55 -2.05
N LEU A 34 -0.74 -5.70 -2.31
CA LEU A 34 0.71 -5.87 -2.26
C LEU A 34 1.22 -6.04 -3.67
N THR A 35 2.10 -5.15 -4.08
CA THR A 35 2.78 -5.27 -5.36
C THR A 35 4.26 -5.48 -5.11
N GLN A 36 5.00 -5.70 -6.17
CA GLN A 36 6.43 -5.86 -6.06
C GLN A 36 7.11 -4.64 -5.45
N ASP A 37 6.56 -3.45 -5.68
CA ASP A 37 7.20 -2.19 -5.32
C ASP A 37 6.55 -1.48 -4.15
N ALA A 38 5.34 -1.83 -3.78
CA ALA A 38 4.61 -1.03 -2.80
C ALA A 38 3.49 -1.81 -2.13
N THR A 39 3.07 -1.29 -0.99
CA THR A 39 1.92 -1.79 -0.23
C THR A 39 0.89 -0.68 -0.12
N TYR A 40 -0.36 -1.03 -0.39
CA TYR A 40 -1.48 -0.08 -0.35
C TYR A 40 -2.59 -0.65 0.51
N LEU A 41 -3.26 0.23 1.24
CA LEU A 41 -4.56 -0.08 1.85
C LEU A 41 -5.61 0.74 1.12
N CYS A 42 -6.78 0.18 0.86
CA CYS A 42 -7.82 0.93 0.17
C CYS A 42 -9.20 0.41 0.55
N ASN A 43 -10.21 1.20 0.24
CA ASN A 43 -11.60 0.83 0.51
C ASN A 43 -12.34 0.39 -0.74
N LYS A 44 -11.86 0.77 -1.91
CA LYS A 44 -12.39 0.31 -3.18
C LYS A 44 -11.26 -0.16 -4.07
N LEU A 45 -11.49 -1.26 -4.73
CA LEU A 45 -10.47 -1.87 -5.59
C LEU A 45 -11.12 -2.45 -6.81
N ASP A 46 -10.58 -2.10 -7.96
CA ASP A 46 -10.93 -2.72 -9.22
C ASP A 46 -9.63 -3.19 -9.87
N LEU A 47 -9.51 -4.49 -10.03
CA LEU A 47 -8.31 -5.10 -10.59
C LEU A 47 -8.65 -5.73 -11.93
N GLU A 48 -7.92 -5.33 -12.97
CA GLU A 48 -8.05 -5.95 -14.28
C GLU A 48 -6.72 -6.46 -14.77
N VAL A 49 -6.80 -7.48 -15.60
CA VAL A 49 -5.65 -7.97 -16.35
C VAL A 49 -5.69 -7.32 -17.71
N VAL A 50 -4.61 -6.65 -18.08
CA VAL A 50 -4.50 -6.00 -19.40
C VAL A 50 -3.62 -6.86 -20.28
N PRO A 51 -4.21 -7.62 -21.20
CA PRO A 51 -3.45 -8.55 -22.05
C PRO A 51 -2.83 -7.82 -23.24
N GLN A 52 -1.71 -7.18 -23.01
CA GLN A 52 -1.04 -6.44 -24.08
C GLN A 52 0.35 -6.98 -24.32
N ALA A 53 0.79 -6.85 -25.56
CA ALA A 53 2.12 -7.24 -26.00
C ALA A 53 2.41 -8.71 -25.66
N SER A 54 3.62 -8.98 -25.24
CA SER A 54 4.09 -10.35 -25.01
C SER A 54 3.64 -10.94 -23.69
N TYR A 55 3.24 -10.10 -22.76
CA TYR A 55 2.83 -10.56 -21.45
C TYR A 55 1.80 -9.59 -20.87
N PRO A 56 0.89 -10.11 -20.07
CA PRO A 56 -0.13 -9.26 -19.46
C PRO A 56 0.44 -8.48 -18.29
N PHE A 57 -0.19 -7.36 -17.99
CA PHE A 57 0.02 -6.72 -16.70
C PHE A 57 -1.31 -6.45 -16.02
N PHE A 58 -1.17 -6.16 -14.72
CA PHE A 58 -2.32 -5.85 -13.90
C PHE A 58 -2.50 -4.34 -13.82
N HIS A 59 -3.74 -3.93 -13.86
CA HIS A 59 -4.12 -2.55 -13.64
C HIS A 59 -5.01 -2.51 -12.42
N ALA A 60 -4.54 -1.91 -11.35
CA ALA A 60 -5.28 -1.78 -10.10
C ALA A 60 -5.74 -0.34 -9.95
N GLN A 61 -7.05 -0.15 -9.84
CA GLN A 61 -7.64 1.16 -9.56
C GLN A 61 -8.16 1.12 -8.13
N MET A 62 -7.71 2.07 -7.31
CA MET A 62 -8.02 2.09 -5.90
C MET A 62 -8.58 3.46 -5.51
N GLU A 63 -9.51 3.45 -4.54
CA GLU A 63 -10.04 4.69 -3.97
C GLU A 63 -9.91 4.63 -2.46
N ASP A 64 -9.78 5.79 -1.85
CA ASP A 64 -9.53 5.94 -0.42
C ASP A 64 -8.31 5.13 -0.04
N VAL A 65 -7.14 5.62 -0.43
CA VAL A 65 -5.91 4.83 -0.41
C VAL A 65 -4.95 5.35 0.64
N TRP A 66 -4.35 4.43 1.38
CA TRP A 66 -3.20 4.70 2.22
C TRP A 66 -2.01 3.97 1.62
N VAL A 67 -0.91 4.71 1.39
CA VAL A 67 0.28 4.16 0.74
C VAL A 67 1.39 3.99 1.75
N TRP A 68 1.98 2.82 1.80
CA TRP A 68 3.15 2.59 2.65
C TRP A 68 4.37 3.23 2.02
N ASP A 69 4.64 4.47 2.41
CA ASP A 69 5.78 5.22 1.88
C ASP A 69 6.19 6.27 2.91
N LYS A 70 7.31 6.03 3.58
CA LYS A 70 7.79 6.90 4.64
C LYS A 70 8.23 8.27 4.14
N ASN A 71 8.46 8.41 2.85
CA ASN A 71 8.95 9.66 2.27
C ASN A 71 7.83 10.58 1.80
N ARG A 72 6.59 10.14 1.86
CA ARG A 72 5.46 10.97 1.45
C ARG A 72 5.02 11.89 2.59
N PRO A 73 4.78 13.17 2.30
CA PRO A 73 4.22 14.07 3.32
C PRO A 73 2.79 13.68 3.71
N THR A 74 2.03 13.13 2.77
CA THR A 74 0.69 12.63 3.01
C THR A 74 0.59 11.23 2.44
N ARG A 75 0.18 10.27 3.25
CA ARG A 75 0.03 8.88 2.81
C ARG A 75 -1.39 8.53 2.43
N ILE A 76 -2.35 9.39 2.75
CA ILE A 76 -3.75 9.17 2.35
C ILE A 76 -4.01 9.96 1.07
N ILE A 77 -4.48 9.27 0.05
CA ILE A 77 -4.80 9.88 -1.25
C ILE A 77 -6.16 9.37 -1.70
N PRO A 78 -6.93 10.22 -2.42
CA PRO A 78 -8.28 9.81 -2.81
C PRO A 78 -8.31 8.68 -3.83
N ARG A 79 -7.31 8.62 -4.70
CA ARG A 79 -7.24 7.60 -5.75
C ARG A 79 -5.82 7.22 -6.06
N ALA A 80 -5.64 5.99 -6.48
CA ALA A 80 -4.37 5.53 -7.01
C ALA A 80 -4.63 4.55 -8.13
N GLU A 81 -3.83 4.63 -9.18
CA GLU A 81 -3.84 3.66 -10.26
C GLU A 81 -2.44 3.10 -10.38
N VAL A 82 -2.35 1.79 -10.42
CA VAL A 82 -1.07 1.10 -10.49
C VAL A 82 -1.09 0.12 -11.65
N TYR A 83 -0.07 0.19 -12.47
CA TYR A 83 0.17 -0.79 -13.52
C TYR A 83 1.41 -1.59 -13.14
N THR A 84 1.30 -2.88 -13.14
CA THR A 84 2.45 -3.72 -12.79
C THR A 84 2.46 -5.01 -13.61
N SER A 85 3.64 -5.38 -14.06
CA SER A 85 3.85 -6.68 -14.70
C SER A 85 4.22 -7.76 -13.70
N GLY A 86 4.47 -7.37 -12.45
CA GLY A 86 4.78 -8.31 -11.39
C GLY A 86 3.55 -8.89 -10.74
N ASP A 87 3.77 -9.69 -9.72
CA ASP A 87 2.68 -10.29 -8.98
C ASP A 87 1.94 -9.25 -8.14
N VAL A 88 0.64 -9.44 -8.02
CA VAL A 88 -0.21 -8.63 -7.18
C VAL A 88 -0.92 -9.56 -6.20
N THR A 89 -0.80 -9.27 -4.92
CA THR A 89 -1.52 -10.01 -3.90
C THR A 89 -2.55 -9.09 -3.28
N ILE A 90 -3.78 -9.57 -3.17
CA ILE A 90 -4.87 -8.81 -2.56
C ILE A 90 -5.37 -9.59 -1.37
N GLU A 91 -5.40 -8.91 -0.24
CA GLU A 91 -5.97 -9.45 0.97
C GLU A 91 -7.21 -8.65 1.33
N GLU A 92 -8.29 -9.34 1.57
CA GLU A 92 -9.52 -8.71 2.02
C GLU A 92 -9.48 -8.67 3.55
N LEU A 93 -9.40 -7.46 4.07
CA LEU A 93 -9.19 -7.25 5.50
C LEU A 93 -10.46 -7.39 6.31
N ARG A 94 -11.60 -7.08 5.68
CA ARG A 94 -12.90 -7.23 6.32
C ARG A 94 -13.85 -7.87 5.34
N GLY A 95 -14.14 -9.11 5.58
CA GLY A 95 -15.15 -9.81 4.81
C GLY A 95 -16.53 -9.49 5.32
N GLU A 96 -17.54 -9.93 4.60
CA GLU A 96 -18.92 -9.75 5.00
C GLU A 96 -19.20 -10.46 6.32
N ASP A 97 -18.46 -11.49 6.60
CA ASP A 97 -18.64 -12.28 7.82
C ASP A 97 -18.25 -11.52 9.07
N ASP A 98 -17.43 -10.48 8.93
CA ASP A 98 -17.02 -9.68 10.06
C ASP A 98 -18.16 -8.86 10.65
N VAL A 99 -19.24 -8.78 9.96
CA VAL A 99 -20.38 -8.00 10.38
C VAL A 99 -21.15 -8.70 11.49
N SER A 100 -21.02 -9.95 11.57
CA SER A 100 -21.77 -10.75 12.54
C SER A 100 -21.40 -10.49 13.99
#